data_3fd9799b6875a702250d4394b03f8597
#
_entry.id   3fd9799b6875a702250d4394b03f8597
#
_cell.length_a   1.000
_cell.length_b   1.000
_cell.length_c   1.000
_cell.angle_alpha   90.00
_cell.angle_beta   90.00
_cell.angle_gamma   90.00
#
_symmetry.space_group_name_H-M   'P 1'
#
loop_
_entity.id
_entity.type
_entity.pdbx_description
1 polymer ?
#
loop_
_entity_poly.entity_id
_entity_poly.type
_entity_poly.pdbx_seq_one_letter_code
_entity_poly.pdbx_strand_id
1 'polypeptide(L)'
;MTTRIRSTVERLLVRTWNLFHGNTLPPGRKAFLREMVRLASSDRPDVLCLQEVPVWALDELDDWSGLTAVGIVAQRPSFGPFPSTAEVGRIVTELDHGLLRSAFTGQANAILLGPGLRVVESRHVILNPFRFRRAQARRLGLGLVSRLAWGKERRVLQAVRVRRGDETLVIANTHVTGSRDKRIPDAELLRGAVFVDGLARPDEPVLLCGDFNLSVRNSRMLVDLTAPEWGFDGATPSGIDHVLVRGLEAGGPSVWPKERRLLDGNVLSDHAPVEREVA
;
A
#
# COMPACT_ATOMS: atom_id res chain seq x y z
N MET A 1 6.59 7.55 47.66
CA MET A 1 7.43 6.82 46.67
C MET A 1 6.48 6.09 45.75
N THR A 2 6.06 6.73 44.67
CA THR A 2 5.05 6.18 43.75
C THR A 2 5.81 5.49 42.62
N THR A 3 5.86 4.18 42.68
CA THR A 3 6.45 3.33 41.61
C THR A 3 5.59 3.48 40.37
N ARG A 4 6.03 4.27 39.39
CA ARG A 4 5.48 4.27 38.02
C ARG A 4 5.74 2.88 37.46
N ILE A 5 4.72 2.04 37.44
CA ILE A 5 4.72 0.84 36.60
C ILE A 5 4.86 1.34 35.18
N ARG A 6 6.02 1.15 34.56
CA ARG A 6 6.18 1.26 33.11
C ARG A 6 5.26 0.20 32.52
N SER A 7 4.10 0.61 32.00
CA SER A 7 3.37 -0.23 31.09
C SER A 7 4.33 -0.58 29.96
N THR A 8 4.57 -1.86 29.73
CA THR A 8 5.24 -2.33 28.50
C THR A 8 4.40 -1.82 27.37
N VAL A 9 4.88 -0.80 26.66
CA VAL A 9 4.22 -0.29 25.45
C VAL A 9 4.22 -1.47 24.47
N GLU A 10 3.04 -2.03 24.28
CA GLU A 10 2.85 -3.16 23.37
C GLU A 10 3.17 -2.69 21.93
N ARG A 11 4.21 -3.25 21.32
CA ARG A 11 4.64 -2.88 19.97
C ARG A 11 3.67 -3.42 18.94
N LEU A 12 3.44 -2.64 17.89
CA LEU A 12 2.69 -3.05 16.71
C LEU A 12 3.68 -3.51 15.62
N LEU A 13 3.45 -4.68 15.04
CA LEU A 13 4.13 -5.10 13.82
C LEU A 13 3.34 -4.59 12.61
N VAL A 14 3.94 -3.66 11.87
CA VAL A 14 3.37 -3.04 10.65
C VAL A 14 4.11 -3.57 9.43
N ARG A 15 3.36 -4.02 8.43
CA ARG A 15 3.92 -4.58 7.18
C ARG A 15 3.22 -4.01 5.97
N THR A 16 3.95 -3.80 4.87
CA THR A 16 3.41 -3.48 3.54
C THR A 16 3.94 -4.43 2.49
N TRP A 17 3.10 -4.79 1.51
CA TRP A 17 3.49 -5.63 0.38
C TRP A 17 2.64 -5.37 -0.86
N ASN A 18 3.27 -5.03 -1.97
CA ASN A 18 2.64 -5.08 -3.28
C ASN A 18 2.61 -6.55 -3.77
N LEU A 19 1.40 -7.10 -3.95
CA LEU A 19 1.20 -8.53 -4.26
C LEU A 19 1.39 -8.87 -5.75
N PHE A 20 1.66 -7.88 -6.59
CA PHE A 20 1.84 -8.10 -8.02
C PHE A 20 0.69 -8.93 -8.63
N HIS A 21 -0.55 -8.65 -8.22
CA HIS A 21 -1.77 -9.40 -8.58
C HIS A 21 -1.72 -10.90 -8.24
N GLY A 22 -0.82 -11.35 -7.34
CA GLY A 22 -0.61 -12.76 -7.04
C GLY A 22 0.38 -13.45 -7.96
N ASN A 23 1.16 -12.71 -8.73
CA ASN A 23 2.13 -13.26 -9.66
C ASN A 23 3.50 -13.52 -9.03
N THR A 24 4.32 -14.31 -9.71
CA THR A 24 5.66 -14.74 -9.27
C THR A 24 6.74 -14.29 -10.23
N LEU A 25 8.01 -14.48 -9.82
CA LEU A 25 9.18 -14.37 -10.67
C LEU A 25 9.86 -15.73 -10.79
N PRO A 26 9.95 -16.31 -12.03
CA PRO A 26 9.33 -15.82 -13.27
C PRO A 26 7.80 -15.90 -13.24
N PRO A 27 7.09 -15.11 -14.09
CA PRO A 27 5.64 -15.17 -14.20
C PRO A 27 5.16 -16.57 -14.60
N GLY A 28 4.15 -17.10 -13.87
CA GLY A 28 3.57 -18.41 -14.12
C GLY A 28 2.08 -18.36 -14.44
N ARG A 29 1.51 -19.47 -14.89
CA ARG A 29 0.05 -19.57 -15.14
C ARG A 29 -0.77 -19.57 -13.85
N LYS A 30 -0.21 -20.15 -12.77
CA LYS A 30 -0.87 -20.23 -11.45
C LYS A 30 -0.77 -18.88 -10.73
N ALA A 31 -1.86 -18.44 -10.13
CA ALA A 31 -1.87 -17.36 -9.16
C ALA A 31 -1.49 -17.86 -7.76
N PHE A 32 -0.71 -17.08 -7.02
CA PHE A 32 -0.26 -17.40 -5.67
C PHE A 32 -0.79 -16.41 -4.64
N LEU A 33 -1.91 -15.74 -4.95
CA LEU A 33 -2.41 -14.65 -4.12
C LEU A 33 -2.77 -15.10 -2.70
N ARG A 34 -3.46 -16.23 -2.57
CA ARG A 34 -3.82 -16.81 -1.28
C ARG A 34 -2.61 -17.18 -0.45
N GLU A 35 -1.61 -17.79 -1.08
CA GLU A 35 -0.36 -18.17 -0.45
C GLU A 35 0.43 -16.94 0.00
N MET A 36 0.43 -15.86 -0.80
CA MET A 36 1.05 -14.58 -0.44
C MET A 36 0.39 -13.95 0.78
N VAL A 37 -0.95 -13.87 0.80
CA VAL A 37 -1.69 -13.29 1.92
C VAL A 37 -1.46 -14.11 3.19
N ARG A 38 -1.54 -15.44 3.12
CA ARG A 38 -1.25 -16.34 4.25
C ARG A 38 0.17 -16.20 4.76
N LEU A 39 1.14 -16.11 3.85
CA LEU A 39 2.53 -15.91 4.22
C LEU A 39 2.73 -14.56 4.93
N ALA A 40 2.13 -13.49 4.38
CA ALA A 40 2.24 -12.14 4.95
C ALA A 40 1.55 -11.99 6.31
N SER A 41 0.59 -12.85 6.63
CA SER A 41 -0.16 -12.83 7.90
C SER A 41 0.25 -13.94 8.88
N SER A 42 1.20 -14.82 8.51
CA SER A 42 1.53 -16.04 9.27
C SER A 42 2.04 -15.78 10.69
N ASP A 43 2.73 -14.67 10.90
CA ASP A 43 3.26 -14.19 12.19
C ASP A 43 2.36 -13.13 12.84
N ARG A 44 1.11 -12.99 12.35
CA ARG A 44 0.04 -12.14 12.88
C ARG A 44 0.46 -10.67 13.04
N PRO A 45 0.85 -9.97 11.96
CA PRO A 45 1.12 -8.54 12.04
C PRO A 45 -0.15 -7.80 12.51
N ASP A 46 0.04 -6.72 13.28
CA ASP A 46 -1.08 -5.88 13.73
C ASP A 46 -1.67 -5.07 12.58
N VAL A 47 -0.83 -4.68 11.62
CA VAL A 47 -1.22 -3.94 10.41
C VAL A 47 -0.54 -4.55 9.19
N LEU A 48 -1.32 -4.94 8.18
CA LEU A 48 -0.81 -5.40 6.89
C LEU A 48 -1.45 -4.58 5.76
N CYS A 49 -0.62 -3.78 5.07
CA CYS A 49 -1.03 -2.96 3.93
C CYS A 49 -0.71 -3.67 2.62
N LEU A 50 -1.72 -3.96 1.81
CA LEU A 50 -1.57 -4.68 0.54
C LEU A 50 -1.90 -3.78 -0.65
N GLN A 51 -1.11 -3.89 -1.73
CA GLN A 51 -1.32 -3.22 -3.00
C GLN A 51 -1.43 -4.25 -4.12
N GLU A 52 -1.98 -3.84 -5.26
CA GLU A 52 -2.26 -4.69 -6.42
C GLU A 52 -3.09 -5.93 -6.08
N VAL A 53 -4.03 -5.78 -5.16
CA VAL A 53 -5.02 -6.82 -4.87
C VAL A 53 -6.04 -6.87 -6.01
N PRO A 54 -6.25 -8.02 -6.69
CA PRO A 54 -7.37 -8.18 -7.62
C PRO A 54 -8.70 -7.91 -6.92
N VAL A 55 -9.62 -7.21 -7.60
CA VAL A 55 -10.89 -6.77 -6.97
C VAL A 55 -11.70 -7.94 -6.42
N TRP A 56 -11.71 -9.08 -7.11
CA TRP A 56 -12.42 -10.27 -6.67
C TRP A 56 -11.89 -10.88 -5.36
N ALA A 57 -10.64 -10.62 -5.03
CA ALA A 57 -9.99 -11.19 -3.86
C ALA A 57 -10.26 -10.39 -2.57
N LEU A 58 -10.84 -9.20 -2.67
CA LEU A 58 -11.12 -8.37 -1.49
C LEU A 58 -11.99 -9.10 -0.46
N ASP A 59 -12.99 -9.83 -0.91
CA ASP A 59 -13.94 -10.55 -0.04
C ASP A 59 -13.34 -11.83 0.58
N GLU A 60 -12.16 -12.25 0.10
CA GLU A 60 -11.46 -13.45 0.58
C GLU A 60 -10.34 -13.13 1.61
N LEU A 61 -9.98 -11.85 1.74
CA LEU A 61 -8.80 -11.45 2.52
C LEU A 61 -8.92 -11.81 4.01
N ASP A 62 -10.11 -11.66 4.59
CA ASP A 62 -10.36 -12.00 6.00
C ASP A 62 -10.10 -13.50 6.23
N ASP A 63 -10.67 -14.36 5.41
CA ASP A 63 -10.53 -15.81 5.50
C ASP A 63 -9.08 -16.29 5.25
N TRP A 64 -8.37 -15.64 4.32
CA TRP A 64 -6.99 -16.04 4.01
C TRP A 64 -6.00 -15.60 5.07
N SER A 65 -6.22 -14.43 5.68
CA SER A 65 -5.28 -13.82 6.62
C SER A 65 -5.61 -14.07 8.09
N GLY A 66 -6.88 -14.27 8.42
CA GLY A 66 -7.39 -14.26 9.80
C GLY A 66 -7.39 -12.86 10.43
N LEU A 67 -7.24 -11.79 9.64
CA LEU A 67 -7.27 -10.38 10.03
C LEU A 67 -8.54 -9.72 9.48
N THR A 68 -8.93 -8.57 10.02
CA THR A 68 -10.07 -7.79 9.48
C THR A 68 -9.61 -6.92 8.32
N ALA A 69 -10.10 -7.15 7.12
CA ALA A 69 -9.73 -6.40 5.93
C ALA A 69 -10.65 -5.20 5.67
N VAL A 70 -10.04 -4.07 5.31
CA VAL A 70 -10.73 -2.89 4.78
C VAL A 70 -10.17 -2.63 3.39
N GLY A 71 -10.93 -2.94 2.36
CA GLY A 71 -10.51 -2.78 0.97
C GLY A 71 -11.00 -1.49 0.32
N ILE A 72 -10.28 -1.02 -0.70
CA ILE A 72 -10.71 0.07 -1.59
C ILE A 72 -10.36 -0.24 -3.05
N VAL A 73 -11.35 -0.18 -3.92
CA VAL A 73 -11.15 -0.38 -5.36
C VAL A 73 -10.52 0.87 -5.97
N ALA A 74 -9.28 0.74 -6.43
CA ALA A 74 -8.59 1.79 -7.18
C ALA A 74 -9.07 1.82 -8.64
N GLN A 75 -9.11 0.66 -9.29
CA GLN A 75 -9.56 0.52 -10.66
C GLN A 75 -10.50 -0.68 -10.79
N ARG A 76 -11.67 -0.46 -11.40
CA ARG A 76 -12.64 -1.53 -11.65
C ARG A 76 -12.15 -2.47 -12.75
N PRO A 77 -12.57 -3.75 -12.73
CA PRO A 77 -12.32 -4.68 -13.83
C PRO A 77 -12.88 -4.14 -15.16
N SER A 78 -12.15 -4.33 -16.26
CA SER A 78 -12.57 -3.88 -17.57
C SER A 78 -11.93 -4.68 -18.70
N PHE A 79 -12.64 -4.81 -19.83
CA PHE A 79 -12.13 -5.29 -21.12
C PHE A 79 -11.89 -4.06 -22.02
N GLY A 80 -10.71 -3.48 -21.96
CA GLY A 80 -10.43 -2.25 -22.67
C GLY A 80 -11.39 -1.13 -22.23
N PRO A 81 -12.21 -0.54 -23.14
CA PRO A 81 -13.18 0.49 -22.77
C PRO A 81 -14.46 -0.04 -22.10
N PHE A 82 -14.68 -1.35 -22.12
CA PHE A 82 -15.92 -1.95 -21.61
C PHE A 82 -15.75 -2.37 -20.15
N PRO A 83 -16.72 -2.04 -19.26
CA PRO A 83 -16.71 -2.51 -17.88
C PRO A 83 -16.87 -4.03 -17.84
N SER A 84 -16.24 -4.68 -16.87
CA SER A 84 -16.34 -6.09 -16.57
C SER A 84 -16.71 -6.29 -15.09
N THR A 85 -17.02 -7.54 -14.71
CA THR A 85 -17.24 -7.91 -13.31
C THR A 85 -15.97 -8.50 -12.73
N ALA A 86 -15.89 -8.49 -11.39
CA ALA A 86 -14.76 -9.10 -10.67
C ALA A 86 -14.66 -10.61 -10.97
N GLU A 87 -15.80 -11.30 -11.07
CA GLU A 87 -15.87 -12.74 -11.36
C GLU A 87 -15.38 -13.08 -12.77
N VAL A 88 -15.79 -12.33 -13.79
CA VAL A 88 -15.27 -12.50 -15.16
C VAL A 88 -13.78 -12.24 -15.20
N GLY A 89 -13.29 -11.20 -14.52
CA GLY A 89 -11.86 -10.93 -14.38
C GLY A 89 -11.12 -12.11 -13.75
N ARG A 90 -11.67 -12.72 -12.70
CA ARG A 90 -11.13 -13.92 -12.05
C ARG A 90 -11.03 -15.09 -13.02
N ILE A 91 -12.13 -15.47 -13.68
CA ILE A 91 -12.18 -16.61 -14.62
C ILE A 91 -11.13 -16.43 -15.74
N VAL A 92 -11.06 -15.24 -16.35
CA VAL A 92 -10.13 -14.96 -17.44
C VAL A 92 -8.68 -15.06 -16.99
N THR A 93 -8.36 -14.52 -15.81
CA THR A 93 -6.98 -14.58 -15.29
C THR A 93 -6.58 -15.97 -14.78
N GLU A 94 -7.52 -16.81 -14.35
CA GLU A 94 -7.28 -18.21 -14.00
C GLU A 94 -6.87 -19.08 -15.22
N LEU A 95 -7.23 -18.67 -16.44
CA LEU A 95 -6.78 -19.35 -17.67
C LEU A 95 -5.25 -19.20 -17.87
N ASP A 96 -4.73 -17.99 -17.71
CA ASP A 96 -3.30 -17.71 -17.72
C ASP A 96 -3.00 -16.47 -16.90
N HIS A 97 -2.65 -16.65 -15.62
CA HIS A 97 -2.43 -15.55 -14.69
C HIS A 97 -1.25 -14.68 -15.08
N GLY A 98 -0.15 -15.30 -15.55
CA GLY A 98 1.06 -14.58 -15.96
C GLY A 98 0.83 -13.61 -17.12
N LEU A 99 -0.04 -13.97 -18.06
CA LEU A 99 -0.32 -13.17 -19.26
C LEU A 99 -1.44 -12.15 -19.03
N LEU A 100 -2.51 -12.51 -18.29
CA LEU A 100 -3.77 -11.78 -18.23
C LEU A 100 -4.00 -11.05 -16.87
N ARG A 101 -3.09 -11.19 -15.94
CA ARG A 101 -3.20 -10.79 -14.52
C ARG A 101 -3.78 -9.39 -14.25
N SER A 102 -3.32 -8.38 -14.97
CA SER A 102 -3.69 -6.99 -14.70
C SER A 102 -4.72 -6.42 -15.67
N ALA A 103 -4.97 -7.11 -16.76
CA ALA A 103 -5.79 -6.57 -17.84
C ALA A 103 -7.29 -6.53 -17.48
N PHE A 104 -7.76 -7.48 -16.65
CA PHE A 104 -9.19 -7.72 -16.47
C PHE A 104 -9.65 -7.78 -15.02
N THR A 105 -8.73 -7.96 -14.05
CA THR A 105 -9.10 -8.16 -12.63
C THR A 105 -9.44 -6.88 -11.89
N GLY A 106 -9.10 -5.72 -12.47
CA GLY A 106 -9.08 -4.46 -11.72
C GLY A 106 -7.99 -4.46 -10.66
N GLN A 107 -7.94 -3.40 -9.87
CA GLN A 107 -6.91 -3.19 -8.87
C GLN A 107 -7.49 -2.56 -7.61
N ALA A 108 -7.08 -3.08 -6.46
CA ALA A 108 -7.48 -2.59 -5.14
C ALA A 108 -6.28 -2.47 -4.22
N ASN A 109 -6.44 -1.65 -3.18
CA ASN A 109 -5.60 -1.63 -1.99
C ASN A 109 -6.40 -2.19 -0.81
N ALA A 110 -5.73 -2.80 0.16
CA ALA A 110 -6.37 -3.26 1.38
C ALA A 110 -5.49 -2.98 2.60
N ILE A 111 -6.12 -2.64 3.72
CA ILE A 111 -5.51 -2.57 5.05
C ILE A 111 -6.13 -3.69 5.88
N LEU A 112 -5.32 -4.61 6.35
CA LEU A 112 -5.74 -5.71 7.21
C LEU A 112 -5.28 -5.41 8.62
N LEU A 113 -6.16 -5.63 9.59
CA LEU A 113 -6.00 -5.21 10.99
C LEU A 113 -6.08 -6.41 11.92
N GLY A 114 -5.13 -6.49 12.84
CA GLY A 114 -5.13 -7.45 13.94
C GLY A 114 -6.27 -7.19 14.94
N PRO A 115 -6.56 -8.17 15.80
CA PRO A 115 -7.75 -8.16 16.68
C PRO A 115 -7.75 -7.01 17.71
N GLY A 116 -6.60 -6.40 18.00
CA GLY A 116 -6.48 -5.26 18.91
C GLY A 116 -6.87 -3.91 18.30
N LEU A 117 -7.11 -3.84 16.99
CA LEU A 117 -7.39 -2.62 16.25
C LEU A 117 -8.83 -2.60 15.74
N ARG A 118 -9.58 -1.54 16.07
CA ARG A 118 -10.96 -1.36 15.63
C ARG A 118 -11.09 -0.15 14.71
N VAL A 119 -11.67 -0.34 13.54
CA VAL A 119 -11.94 0.75 12.59
C VAL A 119 -12.96 1.72 13.16
N VAL A 120 -12.60 3.00 13.20
CA VAL A 120 -13.47 4.11 13.60
C VAL A 120 -13.95 4.89 12.39
N GLU A 121 -13.06 5.08 11.41
CA GLU A 121 -13.33 5.86 10.22
C GLU A 121 -12.53 5.31 9.05
N SER A 122 -13.13 5.31 7.84
CA SER A 122 -12.43 4.98 6.60
C SER A 122 -12.65 6.07 5.57
N ARG A 123 -11.56 6.54 4.97
CA ARG A 123 -11.52 7.59 3.94
C ARG A 123 -10.58 7.20 2.82
N HIS A 124 -10.71 7.86 1.69
CA HIS A 124 -9.77 7.70 0.59
C HIS A 124 -9.68 8.96 -0.26
N VAL A 125 -8.59 9.07 -1.00
CA VAL A 125 -8.40 10.10 -2.01
C VAL A 125 -7.88 9.49 -3.31
N ILE A 126 -8.42 9.95 -4.44
CA ILE A 126 -7.87 9.62 -5.76
C ILE A 126 -6.62 10.47 -5.94
N LEU A 127 -5.47 9.84 -6.14
CA LEU A 127 -4.19 10.53 -6.25
C LEU A 127 -4.02 11.25 -7.60
N ASN A 128 -4.58 10.67 -8.67
CA ASN A 128 -4.41 11.16 -10.04
C ASN A 128 -5.73 11.47 -10.75
N PRO A 129 -6.68 12.25 -10.17
CA PRO A 129 -7.90 12.60 -10.86
C PRO A 129 -7.60 13.51 -12.06
N PHE A 130 -8.44 13.48 -13.10
CA PHE A 130 -8.21 14.15 -14.38
C PHE A 130 -7.81 15.63 -14.24
N ARG A 131 -8.53 16.41 -13.42
CA ARG A 131 -8.25 17.84 -13.21
C ARG A 131 -6.87 18.06 -12.59
N PHE A 132 -6.49 17.25 -11.60
CA PHE A 132 -5.17 17.31 -10.96
C PHE A 132 -4.07 16.96 -11.96
N ARG A 133 -4.20 15.84 -12.67
CA ARG A 133 -3.22 15.43 -13.70
C ARG A 133 -3.02 16.52 -14.75
N ARG A 134 -4.11 17.12 -15.23
CA ARG A 134 -4.05 18.21 -16.24
C ARG A 134 -3.31 19.43 -15.71
N ALA A 135 -3.58 19.85 -14.46
CA ALA A 135 -2.90 20.98 -13.84
C ALA A 135 -1.41 20.71 -13.61
N GLN A 136 -1.09 19.56 -13.02
CA GLN A 136 0.30 19.18 -12.75
C GLN A 136 1.09 18.92 -14.03
N ALA A 137 0.49 18.31 -15.05
CA ALA A 137 1.15 18.07 -16.33
C ALA A 137 1.57 19.40 -17.02
N ARG A 138 0.78 20.47 -16.89
CA ARG A 138 1.16 21.82 -17.35
C ARG A 138 2.31 22.38 -16.52
N ARG A 139 2.19 22.33 -15.18
CA ARG A 139 3.21 22.84 -14.25
C ARG A 139 4.57 22.16 -14.43
N LEU A 140 4.55 20.83 -14.66
CA LEU A 140 5.75 20.01 -14.82
C LEU A 140 6.27 19.99 -16.29
N GLY A 141 5.57 20.60 -17.24
CA GLY A 141 5.95 20.60 -18.66
C GLY A 141 5.94 19.20 -19.29
N LEU A 142 5.04 18.28 -18.84
CA LEU A 142 5.02 16.90 -19.31
C LEU A 142 4.62 16.82 -20.79
N GLY A 143 5.34 15.99 -21.56
CA GLY A 143 4.98 15.62 -22.92
C GLY A 143 3.72 14.77 -23.03
N LEU A 144 3.14 14.65 -24.22
CA LEU A 144 1.89 13.94 -24.46
C LEU A 144 1.95 12.47 -24.00
N VAL A 145 3.04 11.76 -24.30
CA VAL A 145 3.22 10.34 -23.93
C VAL A 145 3.15 10.17 -22.40
N SER A 146 3.86 11.01 -21.63
CA SER A 146 3.83 10.95 -20.15
C SER A 146 2.44 11.26 -19.60
N ARG A 147 1.71 12.21 -20.21
CA ARG A 147 0.32 12.53 -19.80
C ARG A 147 -0.63 11.36 -20.03
N LEU A 148 -0.54 10.70 -21.19
CA LEU A 148 -1.35 9.53 -21.50
C LEU A 148 -1.01 8.35 -20.58
N ALA A 149 0.28 8.06 -20.40
CA ALA A 149 0.73 7.00 -19.49
C ALA A 149 0.25 7.23 -18.06
N TRP A 150 0.31 8.48 -17.54
CA TRP A 150 -0.21 8.85 -16.23
C TRP A 150 -1.73 8.65 -16.09
N GLY A 151 -2.45 8.66 -17.20
CA GLY A 151 -3.89 8.44 -17.23
C GLY A 151 -4.33 6.99 -17.29
N LYS A 152 -3.41 6.07 -17.54
CA LYS A 152 -3.73 4.66 -17.81
C LYS A 152 -4.37 3.95 -16.62
N GLU A 153 -3.88 4.23 -15.41
CA GLU A 153 -4.33 3.58 -14.18
C GLU A 153 -4.76 4.62 -13.16
N ARG A 154 -5.87 4.33 -12.48
CA ARG A 154 -6.34 5.14 -11.37
C ARG A 154 -5.60 4.73 -10.09
N ARG A 155 -5.03 5.71 -9.39
CA ARG A 155 -4.32 5.52 -8.14
C ARG A 155 -5.11 6.11 -6.98
N VAL A 156 -5.10 5.41 -5.86
CA VAL A 156 -5.78 5.84 -4.64
C VAL A 156 -4.86 5.70 -3.43
N LEU A 157 -5.05 6.59 -2.48
CA LEU A 157 -4.61 6.39 -1.11
C LEU A 157 -5.84 6.11 -0.26
N GLN A 158 -5.80 5.01 0.47
CA GLN A 158 -6.77 4.63 1.49
C GLN A 158 -6.23 5.05 2.85
N ALA A 159 -7.08 5.57 3.73
CA ALA A 159 -6.73 5.84 5.12
C ALA A 159 -7.84 5.35 6.04
N VAL A 160 -7.47 4.66 7.11
CA VAL A 160 -8.37 4.25 8.17
C VAL A 160 -7.89 4.85 9.49
N ARG A 161 -8.81 5.43 10.25
CA ARG A 161 -8.55 5.71 11.67
C ARG A 161 -8.97 4.47 12.45
N VAL A 162 -8.07 3.96 13.25
CA VAL A 162 -8.31 2.82 14.13
C VAL A 162 -8.20 3.25 15.59
N ARG A 163 -8.88 2.51 16.47
CA ARG A 163 -8.77 2.64 17.91
C ARG A 163 -8.05 1.42 18.47
N ARG A 164 -7.10 1.69 19.37
CA ARG A 164 -6.37 0.71 20.18
C ARG A 164 -6.52 1.12 21.65
N GLY A 165 -7.31 0.37 22.41
CA GLY A 165 -7.70 0.84 23.76
C GLY A 165 -8.40 2.21 23.69
N ASP A 166 -7.85 3.20 24.37
CA ASP A 166 -8.37 4.57 24.38
C ASP A 166 -7.72 5.49 23.34
N GLU A 167 -6.67 5.05 22.69
CA GLU A 167 -5.91 5.82 21.71
C GLU A 167 -6.42 5.59 20.28
N THR A 168 -6.19 6.56 19.42
CA THR A 168 -6.44 6.43 17.98
C THR A 168 -5.17 6.68 17.17
N LEU A 169 -5.08 6.03 16.01
CA LEU A 169 -4.03 6.30 15.03
C LEU A 169 -4.61 6.23 13.61
N VAL A 170 -3.97 6.92 12.68
CA VAL A 170 -4.32 6.87 11.25
C VAL A 170 -3.35 5.93 10.54
N ILE A 171 -3.90 4.97 9.82
CA ILE A 171 -3.14 4.06 8.96
C ILE A 171 -3.52 4.37 7.51
N ALA A 172 -2.53 4.74 6.70
CA ALA A 172 -2.71 5.04 5.29
C ALA A 172 -1.94 4.03 4.43
N ASN A 173 -2.60 3.55 3.38
CA ASN A 173 -2.06 2.62 2.40
C ASN A 173 -2.15 3.24 1.01
N THR A 174 -1.02 3.33 0.30
CA THR A 174 -0.95 3.96 -1.01
C THR A 174 -0.23 3.09 -2.03
N HIS A 175 -0.62 3.24 -3.29
CA HIS A 175 0.15 2.78 -4.44
C HIS A 175 0.16 3.91 -5.45
N VAL A 176 1.30 4.60 -5.60
CA VAL A 176 1.46 5.69 -6.55
C VAL A 176 1.87 5.20 -7.94
N THR A 177 1.76 6.06 -8.95
CA THR A 177 2.08 5.68 -10.34
C THR A 177 3.57 5.34 -10.51
N GLY A 178 3.86 4.16 -11.05
CA GLY A 178 5.20 3.82 -11.53
C GLY A 178 5.54 4.66 -12.78
N SER A 179 6.51 5.56 -12.69
CA SER A 179 6.94 6.41 -13.80
C SER A 179 8.45 6.58 -13.83
N ARG A 180 9.01 6.72 -15.07
CA ARG A 180 10.40 7.14 -15.25
C ARG A 180 10.60 8.59 -14.81
N ASP A 181 9.63 9.45 -15.06
CA ASP A 181 9.61 10.84 -14.55
C ASP A 181 9.11 10.84 -13.11
N LYS A 182 10.03 10.89 -12.15
CA LYS A 182 9.73 10.79 -10.71
C LYS A 182 8.95 11.98 -10.15
N ARG A 183 8.84 13.08 -10.89
CA ARG A 183 7.98 14.22 -10.52
C ARG A 183 6.48 13.85 -10.54
N ILE A 184 6.09 12.82 -11.31
CA ILE A 184 4.72 12.30 -11.36
C ILE A 184 4.34 11.63 -10.04
N PRO A 185 5.02 10.54 -9.59
CA PRO A 185 4.73 9.93 -8.30
C PRO A 185 4.99 10.88 -7.12
N ASP A 186 5.96 11.81 -7.19
CA ASP A 186 6.15 12.85 -6.17
C ASP A 186 4.89 13.72 -6.00
N ALA A 187 4.26 14.14 -7.10
CA ALA A 187 3.04 14.93 -7.04
C ALA A 187 1.85 14.14 -6.46
N GLU A 188 1.76 12.84 -6.74
CA GLU A 188 0.75 11.95 -6.16
C GLU A 188 0.99 11.74 -4.67
N LEU A 189 2.25 11.49 -4.28
CA LEU A 189 2.65 11.31 -2.88
C LEU A 189 2.35 12.56 -2.05
N LEU A 190 2.71 13.75 -2.56
CA LEU A 190 2.36 15.02 -1.90
C LEU A 190 0.85 15.16 -1.69
N ARG A 191 0.06 14.83 -2.73
CA ARG A 191 -1.40 14.88 -2.62
C ARG A 191 -1.93 13.91 -1.56
N GLY A 192 -1.37 12.72 -1.49
CA GLY A 192 -1.69 11.71 -0.47
C GLY A 192 -1.30 12.18 0.93
N ALA A 193 -0.09 12.71 1.09
CA ALA A 193 0.42 13.19 2.37
C ALA A 193 -0.44 14.36 2.92
N VAL A 194 -0.78 15.34 2.09
CA VAL A 194 -1.68 16.45 2.46
C VAL A 194 -3.06 15.94 2.89
N PHE A 195 -3.59 14.91 2.21
CA PHE A 195 -4.86 14.30 2.58
C PHE A 195 -4.79 13.62 3.95
N VAL A 196 -3.73 12.85 4.22
CA VAL A 196 -3.53 12.15 5.49
C VAL A 196 -3.30 13.14 6.63
N ASP A 197 -2.52 14.19 6.39
CA ASP A 197 -2.26 15.24 7.35
C ASP A 197 -3.54 15.99 7.75
N GLY A 198 -4.38 16.32 6.76
CA GLY A 198 -5.69 16.94 7.01
C GLY A 198 -6.72 15.99 7.66
N LEU A 199 -6.50 14.68 7.63
CA LEU A 199 -7.32 13.69 8.32
C LEU A 199 -6.88 13.49 9.76
N ALA A 200 -5.57 13.47 10.02
CA ALA A 200 -5.02 13.27 11.36
C ALA A 200 -5.37 14.45 12.28
N ARG A 201 -5.68 14.15 13.53
CA ARG A 201 -5.88 15.14 14.59
C ARG A 201 -4.52 15.63 15.10
N PRO A 202 -4.46 16.78 15.81
CA PRO A 202 -3.23 17.15 16.50
C PRO A 202 -2.71 15.99 17.36
N ASP A 203 -1.42 15.72 17.28
CA ASP A 203 -0.71 14.68 18.01
C ASP A 203 -1.20 13.24 17.77
N GLU A 204 -2.13 13.01 16.83
CA GLU A 204 -2.57 11.67 16.45
C GLU A 204 -1.48 10.97 15.60
N PRO A 205 -1.03 9.77 16.02
CA PRO A 205 -0.03 9.02 15.27
C PRO A 205 -0.50 8.66 13.86
N VAL A 206 0.46 8.60 12.93
CA VAL A 206 0.21 8.28 11.52
C VAL A 206 1.19 7.23 11.01
N LEU A 207 0.66 6.18 10.41
CA LEU A 207 1.39 5.22 9.59
C LEU A 207 1.06 5.48 8.11
N LEU A 208 2.07 5.76 7.29
CA LEU A 208 1.92 5.93 5.85
C LEU A 208 2.73 4.84 5.13
N CYS A 209 2.02 3.85 4.63
CA CYS A 209 2.57 2.61 4.07
C CYS A 209 2.26 2.47 2.58
N GLY A 210 3.03 1.63 1.89
CA GLY A 210 2.68 1.20 0.54
C GLY A 210 3.84 1.20 -0.44
N ASP A 211 3.48 0.96 -1.69
CA ASP A 211 4.37 1.12 -2.84
C ASP A 211 4.33 2.58 -3.33
N PHE A 212 5.41 3.30 -3.03
CA PHE A 212 5.54 4.70 -3.45
C PHE A 212 6.13 4.83 -4.85
N ASN A 213 6.64 3.75 -5.44
CA ASN A 213 7.39 3.79 -6.70
C ASN A 213 8.53 4.84 -6.71
N LEU A 214 8.97 5.23 -5.53
CA LEU A 214 9.94 6.27 -5.21
C LEU A 214 10.94 5.74 -4.19
N SER A 215 12.18 6.10 -4.34
CA SER A 215 13.23 5.85 -3.33
C SER A 215 13.79 7.18 -2.81
N VAL A 216 14.45 7.16 -1.67
CA VAL A 216 15.11 8.34 -1.09
C VAL A 216 16.05 9.02 -2.09
N ARG A 217 16.63 8.24 -3.02
CA ARG A 217 17.60 8.75 -4.01
C ARG A 217 16.97 9.52 -5.16
N ASN A 218 15.69 9.29 -5.45
CA ASN A 218 15.03 9.80 -6.66
C ASN A 218 13.74 10.59 -6.41
N SER A 219 13.38 10.80 -5.14
CA SER A 219 12.17 11.51 -4.72
C SER A 219 12.52 12.67 -3.81
N ARG A 220 12.14 13.86 -4.22
CA ARG A 220 12.20 15.04 -3.36
C ARG A 220 11.12 14.96 -2.27
N MET A 221 9.92 14.54 -2.64
CA MET A 221 8.79 14.48 -1.70
C MET A 221 9.04 13.48 -0.57
N LEU A 222 9.70 12.34 -0.86
CA LEU A 222 10.03 11.36 0.18
C LEU A 222 11.07 11.93 1.17
N VAL A 223 12.04 12.72 0.68
CA VAL A 223 12.99 13.44 1.53
C VAL A 223 12.27 14.51 2.36
N ASP A 224 11.37 15.29 1.76
CA ASP A 224 10.58 16.30 2.47
C ASP A 224 9.72 15.66 3.57
N LEU A 225 9.08 14.50 3.32
CA LEU A 225 8.28 13.77 4.31
C LEU A 225 9.09 13.35 5.54
N THR A 226 10.38 13.03 5.35
CA THR A 226 11.26 12.66 6.45
C THR A 226 12.00 13.86 7.09
N ALA A 227 11.71 15.06 6.64
CA ALA A 227 12.18 16.28 7.27
C ALA A 227 11.30 16.66 8.49
N PRO A 228 11.83 17.51 9.40
CA PRO A 228 11.11 17.89 10.63
C PRO A 228 9.70 18.48 10.41
N GLU A 229 9.49 19.16 9.30
CA GLU A 229 8.21 19.82 8.95
C GLU A 229 7.07 18.82 8.79
N TRP A 230 7.33 17.64 8.25
CA TRP A 230 6.38 16.55 8.13
C TRP A 230 6.50 15.52 9.25
N GLY A 231 7.70 15.37 9.83
CA GLY A 231 7.99 14.56 11.00
C GLY A 231 7.81 13.06 10.82
N PHE A 232 7.83 12.54 9.58
CA PHE A 232 7.84 11.10 9.35
C PHE A 232 9.24 10.53 9.49
N ASP A 233 9.31 9.27 9.92
CA ASP A 233 10.54 8.47 9.98
C ASP A 233 10.36 7.16 9.21
N GLY A 234 11.47 6.56 8.74
CA GLY A 234 11.54 5.16 8.31
C GLY A 234 11.42 4.90 6.82
N ALA A 235 11.83 5.83 5.99
CA ALA A 235 12.01 5.54 4.57
C ALA A 235 12.99 4.37 4.37
N THR A 236 12.59 3.38 3.59
CA THR A 236 13.43 2.21 3.25
C THR A 236 14.63 2.68 2.42
N PRO A 237 15.88 2.44 2.85
CA PRO A 237 17.06 3.09 2.25
C PRO A 237 17.26 2.83 0.76
N SER A 238 16.91 1.65 0.27
CA SER A 238 17.11 1.23 -1.13
C SER A 238 15.84 0.73 -1.81
N GLY A 239 14.69 0.83 -1.13
CA GLY A 239 13.40 0.34 -1.63
C GLY A 239 12.53 1.44 -2.21
N ILE A 240 11.40 1.00 -2.79
CA ILE A 240 10.30 1.84 -3.25
C ILE A 240 9.02 1.59 -2.45
N ASP A 241 9.04 0.55 -1.62
CA ASP A 241 8.02 0.22 -0.63
C ASP A 241 8.45 0.77 0.72
N HIS A 242 7.54 1.44 1.44
CA HIS A 242 7.86 2.15 2.67
C HIS A 242 6.82 1.94 3.76
N VAL A 243 7.29 2.00 5.02
CA VAL A 243 6.47 2.13 6.23
C VAL A 243 6.96 3.37 6.96
N LEU A 244 6.38 4.53 6.63
CA LEU A 244 6.69 5.79 7.30
C LEU A 244 5.84 5.94 8.55
N VAL A 245 6.44 6.45 9.61
CA VAL A 245 5.83 6.58 10.94
C VAL A 245 5.99 8.01 11.43
N ARG A 246 4.91 8.57 11.97
CA ARG A 246 4.90 9.88 12.65
C ARG A 246 4.17 9.74 13.98
N GLY A 247 4.73 10.31 15.04
CA GLY A 247 4.11 10.35 16.37
C GLY A 247 4.21 9.07 17.19
N LEU A 248 5.01 8.08 16.74
CA LEU A 248 5.33 6.85 17.47
C LEU A 248 6.83 6.59 17.41
N GLU A 249 7.37 5.90 18.42
CA GLU A 249 8.71 5.33 18.35
C GLU A 249 8.71 4.15 17.37
N ALA A 250 9.75 4.04 16.56
CA ALA A 250 9.81 2.98 15.56
C ALA A 250 11.22 2.42 15.39
N GLY A 251 11.31 1.10 15.23
CA GLY A 251 12.53 0.43 14.78
C GLY A 251 12.88 0.79 13.34
N GLY A 252 14.06 0.43 12.85
CA GLY A 252 14.42 0.57 11.43
C GLY A 252 13.54 -0.31 10.53
N PRO A 253 13.31 0.09 9.24
CA PRO A 253 12.59 -0.75 8.31
C PRO A 253 13.40 -2.02 7.99
N SER A 254 12.71 -3.16 7.98
CA SER A 254 13.23 -4.48 7.61
C SER A 254 12.59 -4.93 6.30
N VAL A 255 13.40 -5.38 5.35
CA VAL A 255 12.96 -5.91 4.06
C VAL A 255 13.11 -7.42 4.07
N TRP A 256 12.07 -8.14 3.69
CA TRP A 256 12.14 -9.60 3.66
C TRP A 256 13.14 -10.10 2.63
N PRO A 257 14.00 -11.05 3.02
CA PRO A 257 14.90 -11.70 2.07
C PRO A 257 14.12 -12.54 1.06
N LYS A 258 14.74 -12.81 -0.09
CA LYS A 258 14.14 -13.58 -1.18
C LYS A 258 13.73 -14.98 -0.72
N GLU A 259 14.52 -15.59 0.13
CA GLU A 259 14.35 -16.95 0.64
C GLU A 259 13.02 -17.10 1.42
N ARG A 260 12.61 -16.06 2.16
CA ARG A 260 11.34 -16.03 2.89
C ARG A 260 10.12 -15.99 1.95
N ARG A 261 10.31 -15.62 0.69
CA ARG A 261 9.28 -15.51 -0.35
C ARG A 261 9.35 -16.60 -1.42
N LEU A 262 10.13 -17.65 -1.19
CA LEU A 262 10.21 -18.79 -2.11
C LEU A 262 9.09 -19.78 -1.83
N LEU A 263 8.32 -20.13 -2.87
CA LEU A 263 7.33 -21.19 -2.83
C LEU A 263 7.36 -21.97 -4.14
N ASP A 264 7.52 -23.29 -4.07
CA ASP A 264 7.59 -24.18 -5.23
C ASP A 264 8.62 -23.70 -6.29
N GLY A 265 9.77 -23.18 -5.84
CA GLY A 265 10.82 -22.66 -6.71
C GLY A 265 10.56 -21.27 -7.31
N ASN A 266 9.41 -20.67 -7.04
CA ASN A 266 9.05 -19.35 -7.52
C ASN A 266 9.22 -18.29 -6.42
N VAL A 267 9.65 -17.08 -6.79
CA VAL A 267 9.67 -15.93 -5.90
C VAL A 267 8.32 -15.26 -5.95
N LEU A 268 7.63 -15.19 -4.80
CA LEU A 268 6.34 -14.53 -4.67
C LEU A 268 6.50 -13.02 -4.81
N SER A 269 5.79 -12.39 -5.74
CA SER A 269 5.86 -10.97 -6.13
C SER A 269 7.24 -10.51 -6.61
N ASP A 270 7.28 -9.46 -7.41
CA ASP A 270 8.48 -8.69 -7.76
C ASP A 270 8.86 -7.67 -6.69
N HIS A 271 7.96 -7.42 -5.72
CA HIS A 271 8.20 -6.63 -4.51
C HIS A 271 8.53 -7.51 -3.30
N ALA A 272 9.36 -7.01 -2.40
CA ALA A 272 9.61 -7.61 -1.10
C ALA A 272 8.78 -6.90 -0.02
N PRO A 273 8.13 -7.64 0.90
CA PRO A 273 7.51 -7.03 2.07
C PRO A 273 8.51 -6.16 2.84
N VAL A 274 8.02 -5.01 3.29
CA VAL A 274 8.72 -4.13 4.23
C VAL A 274 7.95 -4.11 5.53
N GLU A 275 8.65 -4.25 6.65
CA GLU A 275 8.03 -4.27 7.98
C GLU A 275 8.77 -3.40 8.98
N ARG A 276 8.07 -2.94 10.00
CA ARG A 276 8.58 -2.20 11.15
C ARG A 276 7.81 -2.55 12.41
N GLU A 277 8.52 -2.54 13.54
CA GLU A 277 7.91 -2.48 14.87
C GLU A 277 7.76 -1.02 15.28
N VAL A 278 6.58 -0.65 15.79
CA VAL A 278 6.25 0.70 16.27
C VAL A 278 5.62 0.63 17.67
N ALA A 279 5.85 1.66 18.50
CA ALA A 279 5.43 1.69 19.90
C ALA A 279 4.84 3.05 20.29
#